data_4fcbdfb62080a663a81854b403af8fe2
#
_entry.id   4fcbdfb62080a663a81854b403af8fe2
#
_cell.length_a   1.000
_cell.length_b   1.000
_cell.length_c   1.000
_cell.angle_alpha   90.00
_cell.angle_beta   90.00
_cell.angle_gamma   90.00
#
_symmetry.space_group_name_H-M   'P 1'
#
loop_
_entity.id
_entity.type
_entity.pdbx_description
1 polymer ?
#
loop_
_entity_poly.entity_id
_entity_poly.type
_entity_poly.pdbx_seq_one_letter_code
_entity_poly.pdbx_strand_id
1 'polypeptide(L)'
;MLPRPELCCPILTYHSQNISGDGYAHNDHVALHEDLRLLHREGRHIVPLDWLLDVLDGSRTGADLAQAVVLTFDDGCDFDVRDLDYPGHGKQRSFAGIMADHIEATGNPALRLHATAFVIASRKARRVIDAASLFGQGWISDDWWRETDQFGHIAIENHGWDHNHPDLGHPDLGHPDLAHSELTCHQRGGFHTVETESQCLQQVVAAAGAIEAITGRWPSYLAYPFGESSAWIRSEFFPHYTEAHGCRAALGTEPGPVTTSCDRWNLPRYVCGRDWKSSQELLALIDA
;
A
#
# COMPACT_ATOMS: atom_id res chain seq x y z
N MET A 1 2.14 -38.64 4.53
CA MET A 1 2.55 -37.26 4.26
C MET A 1 1.57 -36.39 5.03
N LEU A 2 2.00 -35.65 6.05
CA LEU A 2 1.13 -34.71 6.74
C LEU A 2 0.75 -33.61 5.74
N PRO A 3 -0.51 -33.14 5.68
CA PRO A 3 -0.87 -32.03 4.83
C PRO A 3 0.05 -30.85 5.17
N ARG A 4 0.60 -30.20 4.15
CA ARG A 4 1.32 -28.93 4.37
C ARG A 4 0.31 -27.97 5.01
N PRO A 5 0.71 -27.20 6.05
CA PRO A 5 -0.18 -26.16 6.55
C PRO A 5 -0.58 -25.29 5.38
N GLU A 6 -1.87 -25.11 5.21
CA GLU A 6 -2.41 -24.27 4.16
C GLU A 6 -1.93 -22.84 4.41
N LEU A 7 -1.39 -22.17 3.38
CA LEU A 7 -0.97 -20.79 3.51
C LEU A 7 -2.17 -19.94 3.91
N CYS A 8 -2.02 -19.18 4.99
CA CYS A 8 -3.00 -18.22 5.45
C CYS A 8 -2.22 -17.01 6.02
N CYS A 9 -2.05 -15.97 5.22
CA CYS A 9 -1.27 -14.80 5.62
C CYS A 9 -2.09 -13.51 5.35
N PRO A 10 -2.55 -12.81 6.40
CA PRO A 10 -3.23 -11.54 6.24
C PRO A 10 -2.26 -10.44 5.82
N ILE A 11 -2.72 -9.57 4.92
CA ILE A 11 -2.09 -8.29 4.57
C ILE A 11 -2.97 -7.19 5.15
N LEU A 12 -2.41 -6.36 6.02
CA LEU A 12 -3.08 -5.23 6.64
C LEU A 12 -2.68 -3.93 5.96
N THR A 13 -3.66 -3.09 5.63
CA THR A 13 -3.46 -1.83 4.92
C THR A 13 -3.89 -0.66 5.78
N TYR A 14 -3.01 0.35 5.89
CA TYR A 14 -3.25 1.60 6.59
C TYR A 14 -3.03 2.78 5.66
N HIS A 15 -3.66 3.91 5.96
CA HIS A 15 -3.49 5.17 5.25
C HIS A 15 -3.13 6.26 6.26
N SER A 16 -1.92 6.76 6.23
CA SER A 16 -1.45 7.71 7.26
C SER A 16 -2.14 9.06 7.23
N GLN A 17 -2.87 9.38 6.15
CA GLN A 17 -3.74 10.55 6.07
C GLN A 17 -5.15 10.32 6.66
N ASN A 18 -5.52 9.11 7.04
CA ASN A 18 -6.82 8.82 7.65
C ASN A 18 -6.87 9.29 9.11
N ILE A 19 -7.12 10.58 9.28
CA ILE A 19 -7.23 11.25 10.57
C ILE A 19 -8.53 12.07 10.57
N SER A 20 -9.58 11.52 11.18
CA SER A 20 -10.89 12.16 11.36
C SER A 20 -11.30 12.27 12.83
N GLY A 21 -10.41 11.85 13.74
CA GLY A 21 -10.60 11.85 15.18
C GLY A 21 -9.33 11.38 15.89
N ASP A 22 -9.38 11.31 17.22
CA ASP A 22 -8.24 10.98 18.08
C ASP A 22 -8.29 9.53 18.58
N GLY A 23 -9.30 8.76 18.19
CA GLY A 23 -9.50 7.37 18.61
C GLY A 23 -9.21 6.38 17.50
N TYR A 24 -9.00 5.13 17.88
CA TYR A 24 -8.65 3.99 17.02
C TYR A 24 -9.45 3.92 15.70
N ALA A 25 -10.78 4.00 15.76
CA ALA A 25 -11.65 3.87 14.57
C ALA A 25 -11.58 5.07 13.61
N HIS A 26 -10.87 6.13 13.98
CA HIS A 26 -10.85 7.42 13.28
C HIS A 26 -9.45 7.95 13.02
N ASN A 27 -8.42 7.16 13.35
CA ASN A 27 -7.03 7.57 13.21
C ASN A 27 -6.13 6.35 13.03
N ASP A 28 -5.61 6.16 11.83
CA ASP A 28 -4.79 4.99 11.50
C ASP A 28 -3.45 4.99 12.25
N HIS A 29 -2.96 6.14 12.77
CA HIS A 29 -1.78 6.18 13.64
C HIS A 29 -2.06 5.55 15.00
N VAL A 30 -3.24 5.83 15.57
CA VAL A 30 -3.68 5.21 16.82
C VAL A 30 -3.91 3.72 16.61
N ALA A 31 -4.57 3.36 15.51
CA ALA A 31 -4.84 1.97 15.17
C ALA A 31 -3.52 1.18 14.98
N LEU A 32 -2.60 1.66 14.16
CA LEU A 32 -1.31 0.99 13.93
C LEU A 32 -0.53 0.80 15.24
N HIS A 33 -0.49 1.83 16.11
CA HIS A 33 0.20 1.73 17.40
C HIS A 33 -0.40 0.61 18.28
N GLU A 34 -1.71 0.52 18.38
CA GLU A 34 -2.39 -0.50 19.18
C GLU A 34 -2.28 -1.88 18.54
N ASP A 35 -2.39 -1.97 17.22
CA ASP A 35 -2.30 -3.21 16.45
C ASP A 35 -0.93 -3.86 16.52
N LEU A 36 0.15 -3.08 16.43
CA LEU A 36 1.51 -3.61 16.61
C LEU A 36 1.68 -4.26 17.99
N ARG A 37 1.11 -3.65 19.05
CA ARG A 37 1.15 -4.21 20.41
C ARG A 37 0.29 -5.46 20.53
N LEU A 38 -0.89 -5.47 19.89
CA LEU A 38 -1.74 -6.66 19.81
C LEU A 38 -1.02 -7.80 19.10
N LEU A 39 -0.54 -7.57 17.88
CA LEU A 39 0.14 -8.57 17.07
C LEU A 39 1.33 -9.19 17.81
N HIS A 40 2.15 -8.36 18.44
CA HIS A 40 3.27 -8.82 19.25
C HIS A 40 2.84 -9.70 20.43
N ARG A 41 1.79 -9.28 21.17
CA ARG A 41 1.25 -10.03 22.32
C ARG A 41 0.68 -11.39 21.90
N GLU A 42 0.05 -11.46 20.72
CA GLU A 42 -0.53 -12.69 20.17
C GLU A 42 0.51 -13.55 19.42
N GLY A 43 1.81 -13.18 19.48
CA GLY A 43 2.89 -13.93 18.85
C GLY A 43 2.91 -13.88 17.33
N ARG A 44 2.27 -12.85 16.74
CA ARG A 44 2.28 -12.63 15.29
C ARG A 44 3.60 -12.00 14.86
N HIS A 45 4.08 -12.38 13.67
CA HIS A 45 5.32 -11.89 13.10
C HIS A 45 5.05 -11.01 11.89
N ILE A 46 5.58 -9.78 11.90
CA ILE A 46 5.49 -8.89 10.74
C ILE A 46 6.64 -9.22 9.81
N VAL A 47 6.30 -9.60 8.57
CA VAL A 47 7.24 -10.04 7.56
C VAL A 47 7.16 -9.17 6.30
N PRO A 48 8.25 -9.08 5.50
CA PRO A 48 8.19 -8.44 4.19
C PRO A 48 7.19 -9.11 3.25
N LEU A 49 6.57 -8.33 2.38
CA LEU A 49 5.69 -8.84 1.31
C LEU A 49 6.41 -9.86 0.41
N ASP A 50 7.72 -9.68 0.18
CA ASP A 50 8.54 -10.64 -0.56
C ASP A 50 8.47 -12.06 -0.01
N TRP A 51 8.43 -12.21 1.33
CA TRP A 51 8.36 -13.55 1.93
C TRP A 51 7.08 -14.28 1.56
N LEU A 52 5.96 -13.55 1.49
CA LEU A 52 4.68 -14.11 1.08
C LEU A 52 4.74 -14.58 -0.39
N LEU A 53 5.32 -13.76 -1.26
CA LEU A 53 5.47 -14.12 -2.68
C LEU A 53 6.47 -15.27 -2.87
N ASP A 54 7.54 -15.33 -2.09
CA ASP A 54 8.50 -16.43 -2.11
C ASP A 54 7.84 -17.77 -1.73
N VAL A 55 6.86 -17.76 -0.82
CA VAL A 55 6.06 -18.97 -0.51
C VAL A 55 5.14 -19.32 -1.67
N LEU A 56 4.46 -18.35 -2.28
CA LEU A 56 3.60 -18.58 -3.45
C LEU A 56 4.39 -19.09 -4.65
N ASP A 57 5.64 -18.64 -4.82
CA ASP A 57 6.56 -19.08 -5.87
C ASP A 57 7.27 -20.41 -5.54
N GLY A 58 7.13 -20.91 -4.31
CA GLY A 58 7.75 -22.15 -3.86
C GLY A 58 9.24 -22.03 -3.50
N SER A 59 9.81 -20.82 -3.47
CA SER A 59 11.20 -20.57 -3.07
C SER A 59 11.38 -20.47 -1.56
N ARG A 60 10.29 -20.35 -0.79
CA ARG A 60 10.23 -20.36 0.68
C ARG A 60 9.17 -21.33 1.17
N THR A 61 9.26 -21.78 2.41
CA THR A 61 8.29 -22.73 2.98
C THR A 61 7.12 -21.99 3.64
N GLY A 62 5.90 -22.56 3.59
CA GLY A 62 4.75 -22.00 4.29
C GLY A 62 4.94 -21.95 5.82
N ALA A 63 5.84 -22.74 6.38
CA ALA A 63 6.16 -22.70 7.81
C ALA A 63 6.80 -21.36 8.23
N ASP A 64 7.50 -20.68 7.32
CA ASP A 64 8.09 -19.36 7.56
C ASP A 64 7.04 -18.25 7.69
N LEU A 65 5.81 -18.53 7.26
CA LEU A 65 4.66 -17.62 7.37
C LEU A 65 3.66 -18.04 8.44
N ALA A 66 4.00 -19.03 9.26
CA ALA A 66 3.15 -19.39 10.41
C ALA A 66 3.02 -18.17 11.34
N GLN A 67 1.78 -17.74 11.59
CA GLN A 67 1.49 -16.52 12.36
C GLN A 67 2.03 -15.21 11.75
N ALA A 68 2.39 -15.21 10.45
CA ALA A 68 2.87 -14.01 9.78
C ALA A 68 1.75 -13.05 9.41
N VAL A 69 2.10 -11.75 9.41
CA VAL A 69 1.27 -10.63 8.95
C VAL A 69 2.14 -9.75 8.07
N VAL A 70 1.59 -9.24 6.97
CA VAL A 70 2.24 -8.24 6.12
C VAL A 70 1.59 -6.87 6.38
N LEU A 71 2.40 -5.80 6.48
CA LEU A 71 1.92 -4.43 6.59
C LEU A 71 2.09 -3.70 5.25
N THR A 72 1.07 -2.96 4.86
CA THR A 72 1.11 -2.07 3.69
C THR A 72 0.55 -0.70 4.02
N PHE A 73 1.09 0.34 3.39
CA PHE A 73 0.65 1.73 3.48
C PHE A 73 0.33 2.22 2.08
N ASP A 74 -0.82 2.83 1.86
CA ASP A 74 -1.20 3.31 0.55
C ASP A 74 -1.10 4.84 0.43
N ASP A 75 -1.05 5.37 -0.79
CA ASP A 75 -0.97 6.76 -1.24
C ASP A 75 0.40 7.45 -1.10
N GLY A 76 1.28 6.99 -0.22
CA GLY A 76 2.62 7.56 -0.05
C GLY A 76 2.63 8.94 0.58
N CYS A 77 1.82 9.15 1.62
CA CYS A 77 1.77 10.38 2.37
C CYS A 77 3.01 10.58 3.26
N ASP A 78 3.46 11.81 3.44
CA ASP A 78 4.63 12.14 4.28
C ASP A 78 4.47 11.70 5.74
N PHE A 79 3.23 11.53 6.21
CA PHE A 79 2.93 10.95 7.53
C PHE A 79 3.39 9.47 7.67
N ASP A 80 3.71 8.79 6.58
CA ASP A 80 4.32 7.46 6.64
C ASP A 80 5.68 7.51 7.36
N VAL A 81 6.43 8.63 7.20
CA VAL A 81 7.82 8.75 7.68
C VAL A 81 8.11 9.99 8.51
N ARG A 82 7.23 10.99 8.52
CA ARG A 82 7.41 12.28 9.21
C ARG A 82 6.35 12.52 10.26
N ASP A 83 6.79 12.99 11.44
CA ASP A 83 5.89 13.48 12.47
C ASP A 83 5.40 14.87 12.09
N LEU A 84 4.12 15.00 11.73
CA LEU A 84 3.56 16.25 11.24
C LEU A 84 2.33 16.67 12.06
N ASP A 85 2.04 17.99 12.09
CA ASP A 85 0.86 18.53 12.76
C ASP A 85 -0.34 18.50 11.82
N TYR A 86 -1.36 17.69 12.16
CA TYR A 86 -2.59 17.61 11.39
C TYR A 86 -3.63 18.62 11.91
N PRO A 87 -4.24 19.45 11.04
CA PRO A 87 -5.20 20.46 11.46
C PRO A 87 -6.36 19.89 12.27
N GLY A 88 -6.56 20.42 13.47
CA GLY A 88 -7.63 19.98 14.38
C GLY A 88 -7.30 18.75 15.25
N HIS A 89 -6.23 17.99 14.92
CA HIS A 89 -5.86 16.76 15.62
C HIS A 89 -4.41 16.76 16.15
N GLY A 90 -3.69 17.89 15.97
CA GLY A 90 -2.34 18.07 16.50
C GLY A 90 -1.28 17.16 15.85
N LYS A 91 -0.16 17.01 16.55
CA LYS A 91 1.00 16.28 16.04
C LYS A 91 0.73 14.78 16.00
N GLN A 92 0.83 14.20 14.81
CA GLN A 92 0.75 12.77 14.59
C GLN A 92 2.16 12.18 14.56
N ARG A 93 2.36 11.06 15.25
CA ARG A 93 3.56 10.26 15.16
C ARG A 93 3.54 9.50 13.84
N SER A 94 4.59 9.59 13.02
CA SER A 94 4.65 8.87 11.73
C SER A 94 4.57 7.36 11.89
N PHE A 95 4.12 6.66 10.84
CA PHE A 95 4.07 5.19 10.84
C PHE A 95 5.46 4.58 11.08
N ALA A 96 6.50 5.08 10.41
CA ALA A 96 7.88 4.69 10.68
C ALA A 96 8.29 4.94 12.14
N GLY A 97 7.88 6.07 12.70
CA GLY A 97 8.12 6.41 14.11
C GLY A 97 7.40 5.45 15.07
N ILE A 98 6.14 5.11 14.80
CA ILE A 98 5.36 4.14 15.59
C ILE A 98 6.01 2.75 15.54
N MET A 99 6.50 2.32 14.37
CA MET A 99 7.24 1.06 14.23
C MET A 99 8.53 1.08 15.04
N ALA A 100 9.28 2.18 15.00
CA ALA A 100 10.51 2.34 15.78
C ALA A 100 10.25 2.33 17.30
N ASP A 101 9.24 3.07 17.76
CA ASP A 101 8.82 3.11 19.16
C ASP A 101 8.39 1.73 19.66
N HIS A 102 7.72 0.95 18.81
CA HIS A 102 7.33 -0.43 19.12
C HIS A 102 8.54 -1.34 19.28
N ILE A 103 9.53 -1.28 18.37
CA ILE A 103 10.78 -2.05 18.47
C ILE A 103 11.50 -1.72 19.77
N GLU A 104 11.63 -0.43 20.11
CA GLU A 104 12.25 0.01 21.36
C GLU A 104 11.52 -0.51 22.60
N ALA A 105 10.20 -0.40 22.60
CA ALA A 105 9.34 -0.84 23.72
C ALA A 105 9.43 -2.36 23.99
N THR A 106 9.70 -3.18 22.96
CA THR A 106 9.86 -4.63 23.14
C THR A 106 11.19 -5.02 23.80
N GLY A 107 12.18 -4.12 23.77
CA GLY A 107 13.54 -4.41 24.24
C GLY A 107 14.26 -5.51 23.46
N ASN A 108 13.74 -5.92 22.30
CA ASN A 108 14.33 -6.96 21.46
C ASN A 108 15.11 -6.34 20.29
N PRO A 109 16.46 -6.27 20.38
CA PRO A 109 17.28 -5.65 19.33
C PRO A 109 17.31 -6.44 18.02
N ALA A 110 16.81 -7.68 18.02
CA ALA A 110 16.70 -8.51 16.84
C ALA A 110 15.34 -8.37 16.12
N LEU A 111 14.34 -7.73 16.75
CA LEU A 111 13.06 -7.48 16.12
C LEU A 111 13.25 -6.56 14.91
N ARG A 112 12.68 -6.96 13.81
CA ARG A 112 12.59 -6.15 12.59
C ARG A 112 11.13 -6.07 12.19
N LEU A 113 10.67 -4.86 11.92
CA LEU A 113 9.35 -4.63 11.34
C LEU A 113 9.56 -4.19 9.90
N HIS A 114 8.70 -4.68 9.03
CA HIS A 114 8.71 -4.36 7.61
C HIS A 114 7.33 -3.85 7.20
N ALA A 115 7.31 -2.88 6.30
CA ALA A 115 6.09 -2.44 5.64
C ALA A 115 6.38 -2.20 4.15
N THR A 116 5.34 -2.13 3.35
CA THR A 116 5.40 -1.76 1.95
C THR A 116 4.54 -0.51 1.75
N ALA A 117 5.16 0.60 1.32
CA ALA A 117 4.46 1.83 0.98
C ALA A 117 4.20 1.86 -0.53
N PHE A 118 2.94 1.87 -0.91
CA PHE A 118 2.50 2.03 -2.29
C PHE A 118 2.30 3.50 -2.59
N VAL A 119 3.08 4.04 -3.53
CA VAL A 119 3.19 5.48 -3.77
C VAL A 119 2.63 5.88 -5.12
N ILE A 120 1.98 7.05 -5.19
CA ILE A 120 1.47 7.66 -6.43
C ILE A 120 2.64 8.32 -7.16
N ALA A 121 2.95 7.86 -8.39
CA ALA A 121 4.17 8.26 -9.08
C ALA A 121 4.18 9.73 -9.57
N SER A 122 3.07 10.23 -10.10
CA SER A 122 2.98 11.56 -10.71
C SER A 122 3.01 12.68 -9.65
N ARG A 123 4.09 13.48 -9.64
CA ARG A 123 4.19 14.70 -8.80
C ARG A 123 3.05 15.68 -8.99
N LYS A 124 2.52 15.75 -10.20
CA LYS A 124 1.44 16.65 -10.56
C LYS A 124 0.13 16.16 -9.96
N ALA A 125 -0.16 14.87 -10.10
CA ALA A 125 -1.32 14.24 -9.48
C ALA A 125 -1.29 14.39 -7.95
N ARG A 126 -0.16 14.11 -7.32
CA ARG A 126 0.03 14.24 -5.87
C ARG A 126 -0.29 15.65 -5.37
N ARG A 127 0.14 16.72 -6.09
CA ARG A 127 -0.19 18.10 -5.72
C ARG A 127 -1.69 18.39 -5.80
N VAL A 128 -2.38 17.84 -6.81
CA VAL A 128 -3.84 18.03 -6.95
C VAL A 128 -4.59 17.28 -5.84
N ILE A 129 -4.20 16.04 -5.59
CA ILE A 129 -4.78 15.21 -4.52
C ILE A 129 -4.52 15.85 -3.15
N ASP A 130 -3.30 16.32 -2.89
CA ASP A 130 -2.96 17.02 -1.65
C ASP A 130 -3.81 18.30 -1.45
N ALA A 131 -3.97 19.09 -2.51
CA ALA A 131 -4.80 20.30 -2.44
C ALA A 131 -6.28 19.98 -2.18
N ALA A 132 -6.79 18.88 -2.71
CA ALA A 132 -8.18 18.48 -2.53
C ALA A 132 -8.44 17.78 -1.18
N SER A 133 -7.49 16.98 -0.68
CA SER A 133 -7.71 16.05 0.43
C SER A 133 -6.84 16.33 1.66
N LEU A 134 -5.71 17.05 1.54
CA LEU A 134 -4.71 17.25 2.58
C LEU A 134 -4.35 18.74 2.79
N PHE A 135 -5.31 19.63 2.59
CA PHE A 135 -5.19 21.06 2.85
C PHE A 135 -4.13 21.79 2.01
N GLY A 136 -3.59 21.18 0.96
CA GLY A 136 -2.56 21.78 0.11
C GLY A 136 -1.22 22.01 0.82
N GLN A 137 -0.87 21.16 1.78
CA GLN A 137 0.33 21.30 2.60
C GLN A 137 1.58 20.68 1.95
N GLY A 138 1.43 20.00 0.81
CA GLY A 138 2.52 19.30 0.15
C GLY A 138 2.91 17.98 0.83
N TRP A 139 1.99 17.33 1.50
CA TRP A 139 2.22 16.11 2.30
C TRP A 139 2.21 14.80 1.50
N ILE A 140 2.20 14.87 0.17
CA ILE A 140 2.43 13.72 -0.69
C ILE A 140 3.71 13.98 -1.50
N SER A 141 4.86 14.03 -0.81
CA SER A 141 6.16 14.27 -1.44
C SER A 141 6.88 12.97 -1.84
N ASP A 142 7.96 13.09 -2.60
CA ASP A 142 8.84 11.98 -2.94
C ASP A 142 10.23 12.10 -2.33
N ASP A 143 10.42 13.06 -1.45
CA ASP A 143 11.74 13.39 -0.89
C ASP A 143 12.31 12.28 0.00
N TRP A 144 11.43 11.44 0.56
CA TRP A 144 11.77 10.37 1.49
C TRP A 144 11.91 8.98 0.85
N TRP A 145 11.45 8.78 -0.40
CA TRP A 145 11.37 7.45 -1.02
C TRP A 145 12.72 6.75 -1.11
N ARG A 146 13.75 7.44 -1.64
CA ARG A 146 15.08 6.86 -1.83
C ARG A 146 15.71 6.39 -0.52
N GLU A 147 15.70 7.25 0.47
CA GLU A 147 16.33 6.97 1.76
C GLU A 147 15.60 5.83 2.47
N THR A 148 14.28 5.89 2.52
CA THR A 148 13.45 4.90 3.20
C THR A 148 13.56 3.52 2.55
N ASP A 149 13.56 3.43 1.21
CA ASP A 149 13.72 2.17 0.49
C ASP A 149 15.11 1.55 0.73
N GLN A 150 16.16 2.37 0.79
CA GLN A 150 17.54 1.91 1.06
C GLN A 150 17.73 1.40 2.49
N PHE A 151 17.02 1.95 3.49
CA PHE A 151 17.07 1.44 4.86
C PHE A 151 16.36 0.10 5.06
N GLY A 152 15.50 -0.32 4.11
CA GLY A 152 14.91 -1.64 4.05
C GLY A 152 13.83 -1.96 5.10
N HIS A 153 13.34 -0.93 5.81
CA HIS A 153 12.22 -1.10 6.75
C HIS A 153 10.87 -0.84 6.10
N ILE A 154 10.83 0.06 5.12
CA ILE A 154 9.65 0.36 4.31
C ILE A 154 10.08 0.30 2.84
N ALA A 155 9.60 -0.70 2.11
CA ALA A 155 9.83 -0.83 0.68
C ALA A 155 8.90 0.13 -0.07
N ILE A 156 9.41 0.81 -1.12
CA ILE A 156 8.62 1.72 -1.95
C ILE A 156 8.13 0.95 -3.18
N GLU A 157 6.82 0.86 -3.34
CA GLU A 157 6.15 0.10 -4.39
C GLU A 157 5.10 0.97 -5.12
N ASN A 158 4.49 0.44 -6.18
CA ASN A 158 3.71 1.20 -7.15
C ASN A 158 2.22 1.31 -6.74
N HIS A 159 1.67 2.54 -6.68
CA HIS A 159 0.24 2.82 -6.52
C HIS A 159 -0.37 3.52 -7.77
N GLY A 160 0.20 3.24 -8.93
CA GLY A 160 -0.22 3.83 -10.19
C GLY A 160 0.41 5.19 -10.49
N TRP A 161 0.20 5.65 -11.72
CA TRP A 161 0.75 6.93 -12.17
C TRP A 161 0.14 8.11 -11.43
N ASP A 162 -1.19 8.19 -11.42
CA ASP A 162 -1.94 9.32 -10.89
C ASP A 162 -3.19 8.88 -10.11
N HIS A 163 -3.14 7.68 -9.54
CA HIS A 163 -4.26 7.06 -8.82
C HIS A 163 -5.51 6.82 -9.69
N ASN A 164 -5.43 7.10 -11.00
CA ASN A 164 -6.58 7.23 -11.89
C ASN A 164 -7.73 8.06 -11.27
N HIS A 165 -7.36 9.07 -10.45
CA HIS A 165 -8.26 9.80 -9.58
C HIS A 165 -9.33 10.53 -10.42
N PRO A 166 -10.62 10.47 -10.05
CA PRO A 166 -11.71 11.06 -10.84
C PRO A 166 -11.52 12.55 -11.07
N ASP A 167 -11.04 13.28 -10.07
CA ASP A 167 -10.90 14.73 -10.12
C ASP A 167 -9.80 15.21 -11.07
N LEU A 168 -8.83 14.36 -11.43
CA LEU A 168 -7.73 14.75 -12.32
C LEU A 168 -8.15 14.96 -13.78
N GLY A 169 -9.35 14.55 -14.16
CA GLY A 169 -9.91 14.77 -15.50
C GLY A 169 -10.90 15.94 -15.58
N HIS A 170 -11.20 16.63 -14.48
CA HIS A 170 -12.22 17.67 -14.46
C HIS A 170 -11.67 19.02 -14.96
N PRO A 171 -12.27 19.64 -16.01
CA PRO A 171 -11.81 20.92 -16.53
C PRO A 171 -11.94 22.08 -15.54
N ASP A 172 -12.79 21.97 -14.52
CA ASP A 172 -13.09 23.02 -13.55
C ASP A 172 -12.06 23.13 -12.40
N LEU A 173 -11.11 22.19 -12.27
CA LEU A 173 -10.06 22.25 -11.24
C LEU A 173 -8.90 23.22 -11.60
N GLY A 174 -9.06 24.04 -12.66
CA GLY A 174 -8.23 25.20 -12.93
C GLY A 174 -6.74 24.95 -13.18
N HIS A 175 -6.34 23.70 -13.41
CA HIS A 175 -4.97 23.36 -13.76
C HIS A 175 -4.83 23.15 -15.28
N PRO A 176 -4.49 24.20 -16.05
CA PRO A 176 -4.36 24.13 -17.51
C PRO A 176 -3.35 23.08 -17.96
N ASP A 177 -2.43 22.73 -17.08
CA ASP A 177 -1.40 21.74 -17.36
C ASP A 177 -1.86 20.27 -17.29
N LEU A 178 -3.01 19.95 -16.66
CA LEU A 178 -3.59 18.60 -16.67
C LEU A 178 -4.47 18.35 -17.90
N ALA A 179 -4.99 19.41 -18.50
CA ALA A 179 -5.86 19.34 -19.68
C ALA A 179 -5.16 18.82 -20.95
N HIS A 180 -3.84 18.74 -20.96
CA HIS A 180 -3.05 18.33 -22.12
C HIS A 180 -2.35 16.96 -21.95
N SER A 181 -2.70 16.19 -20.93
CA SER A 181 -2.21 14.80 -20.86
C SER A 181 -3.05 13.94 -21.79
N GLU A 182 -2.41 13.05 -22.54
CA GLU A 182 -3.08 12.04 -23.39
C GLU A 182 -4.04 11.14 -22.59
N LEU A 183 -4.03 11.26 -21.26
CA LEU A 183 -4.88 10.57 -20.29
C LEU A 183 -6.32 11.07 -20.21
N THR A 184 -6.68 12.17 -20.89
CA THR A 184 -8.02 12.79 -20.80
C THR A 184 -9.09 12.05 -21.60
N CYS A 185 -8.76 10.98 -22.32
CA CYS A 185 -9.67 10.33 -23.27
C CYS A 185 -10.50 9.19 -22.69
N HIS A 186 -10.26 8.79 -21.42
CA HIS A 186 -10.99 7.66 -20.82
C HIS A 186 -11.68 8.06 -19.52
N GLN A 187 -12.66 7.27 -19.14
CA GLN A 187 -13.35 7.43 -17.86
C GLN A 187 -12.35 7.18 -16.71
N ARG A 188 -12.25 8.15 -15.80
CA ARG A 188 -11.44 8.05 -14.59
C ARG A 188 -12.32 7.63 -13.41
N GLY A 189 -11.72 7.14 -12.34
CA GLY A 189 -12.47 6.79 -11.13
C GLY A 189 -11.98 5.51 -10.44
N GLY A 190 -10.80 5.03 -10.79
CA GLY A 190 -10.20 3.80 -10.24
C GLY A 190 -9.73 2.87 -11.35
N PHE A 191 -9.03 1.81 -10.97
CA PHE A 191 -8.43 0.88 -11.94
C PHE A 191 -9.44 -0.08 -12.57
N HIS A 192 -10.70 -0.09 -12.12
CA HIS A 192 -11.76 -0.81 -12.84
C HIS A 192 -12.04 -0.23 -14.24
N THR A 193 -11.62 1.03 -14.52
CA THR A 193 -11.72 1.66 -15.83
C THR A 193 -10.45 1.56 -16.68
N VAL A 194 -9.38 0.92 -16.17
CA VAL A 194 -8.12 0.71 -16.89
C VAL A 194 -8.24 -0.59 -17.68
N GLU A 195 -8.63 -0.50 -18.96
CA GLU A 195 -9.05 -1.63 -19.77
C GLU A 195 -8.29 -1.77 -21.11
N THR A 196 -7.23 -0.97 -21.29
CA THR A 196 -6.42 -1.02 -22.52
C THR A 196 -4.93 -1.10 -22.20
N GLU A 197 -4.16 -1.63 -23.15
CA GLU A 197 -2.69 -1.69 -23.06
C GLU A 197 -2.10 -0.30 -22.79
N SER A 198 -2.50 0.72 -23.56
CA SER A 198 -1.99 2.09 -23.39
C SER A 198 -2.23 2.65 -22.00
N GLN A 199 -3.42 2.42 -21.44
CA GLN A 199 -3.74 2.83 -20.07
C GLN A 199 -2.86 2.09 -19.03
N CYS A 200 -2.66 0.77 -19.21
CA CYS A 200 -1.81 0.00 -18.32
C CYS A 200 -0.33 0.40 -18.44
N LEU A 201 0.17 0.64 -19.65
CA LEU A 201 1.53 1.16 -19.84
C LEU A 201 1.71 2.50 -19.11
N GLN A 202 0.72 3.38 -19.14
CA GLN A 202 0.78 4.65 -18.41
C GLN A 202 0.63 4.46 -16.90
N GLN A 203 -0.40 3.75 -16.45
CA GLN A 203 -0.71 3.65 -15.02
C GLN A 203 0.25 2.74 -14.24
N VAL A 204 0.81 1.74 -14.90
CA VAL A 204 1.67 0.74 -14.24
C VAL A 204 3.14 0.93 -14.62
N VAL A 205 3.46 0.91 -15.93
CA VAL A 205 4.86 0.87 -16.37
C VAL A 205 5.53 2.24 -16.26
N ALA A 206 4.88 3.31 -16.71
CA ALA A 206 5.43 4.67 -16.57
C ALA A 206 5.54 5.07 -15.08
N ALA A 207 4.60 4.63 -14.25
CA ALA A 207 4.68 4.82 -12.81
C ALA A 207 5.91 4.11 -12.21
N ALA A 208 6.13 2.85 -12.58
CA ALA A 208 7.29 2.08 -12.12
C ALA A 208 8.61 2.75 -12.54
N GLY A 209 8.73 3.22 -13.77
CA GLY A 209 9.92 3.95 -14.23
C GLY A 209 10.18 5.26 -13.49
N ALA A 210 9.11 5.99 -13.11
CA ALA A 210 9.25 7.21 -12.31
C ALA A 210 9.70 6.91 -10.87
N ILE A 211 9.20 5.83 -10.28
CA ILE A 211 9.63 5.37 -8.94
C ILE A 211 11.09 4.91 -8.99
N GLU A 212 11.47 4.10 -9.99
CA GLU A 212 12.86 3.67 -10.17
C GLU A 212 13.81 4.84 -10.31
N ALA A 213 13.44 5.87 -11.06
CA ALA A 213 14.28 7.06 -11.24
C ALA A 213 14.61 7.76 -9.91
N ILE A 214 13.75 7.63 -8.90
CA ILE A 214 13.95 8.22 -7.57
C ILE A 214 14.65 7.22 -6.63
N THR A 215 14.15 5.99 -6.50
CA THR A 215 14.64 5.00 -5.55
C THR A 215 15.89 4.26 -6.04
N GLY A 216 16.07 4.13 -7.35
CA GLY A 216 17.09 3.31 -7.97
C GLY A 216 16.68 1.83 -8.10
N ARG A 217 15.44 1.48 -7.76
CA ARG A 217 14.89 0.13 -7.80
C ARG A 217 13.55 0.11 -8.54
N TRP A 218 13.38 -0.84 -9.46
CA TRP A 218 12.11 -1.08 -10.12
C TRP A 218 11.12 -1.70 -9.12
N PRO A 219 9.89 -1.18 -8.98
CA PRO A 219 8.88 -1.75 -8.11
C PRO A 219 8.47 -3.17 -8.55
N SER A 220 8.32 -4.05 -7.57
CA SER A 220 7.92 -5.44 -7.80
C SER A 220 6.43 -5.70 -7.58
N TYR A 221 5.72 -4.74 -7.02
CA TYR A 221 4.31 -4.88 -6.65
C TYR A 221 3.50 -3.66 -7.09
N LEU A 222 2.22 -3.91 -7.39
CA LEU A 222 1.23 -2.85 -7.57
C LEU A 222 0.13 -3.02 -6.53
N ALA A 223 -0.26 -1.95 -5.83
CA ALA A 223 -1.57 -1.90 -5.18
C ALA A 223 -2.53 -1.12 -6.07
N TYR A 224 -3.71 -1.67 -6.32
CA TYR A 224 -4.71 -0.96 -7.09
C TYR A 224 -5.29 0.20 -6.30
N PRO A 225 -5.29 1.44 -6.85
CA PRO A 225 -6.04 2.54 -6.29
C PRO A 225 -7.49 2.16 -6.00
N PHE A 226 -7.98 2.54 -4.82
CA PHE A 226 -9.29 2.13 -4.28
C PHE A 226 -9.48 0.61 -4.14
N GLY A 227 -8.44 -0.19 -4.36
CA GLY A 227 -8.49 -1.66 -4.37
C GLY A 227 -9.20 -2.26 -5.58
N GLU A 228 -9.53 -1.46 -6.58
CA GLU A 228 -10.33 -1.86 -7.73
C GLU A 228 -9.46 -2.20 -8.94
N SER A 229 -9.81 -3.22 -9.70
CA SER A 229 -9.13 -3.61 -10.92
C SER A 229 -10.12 -4.05 -11.99
N SER A 230 -9.82 -3.75 -13.26
CA SER A 230 -10.61 -4.29 -14.36
C SER A 230 -10.31 -5.79 -14.57
N ALA A 231 -11.25 -6.50 -15.20
CA ALA A 231 -11.01 -7.88 -15.60
C ALA A 231 -9.83 -7.94 -16.60
N TRP A 232 -9.73 -6.97 -17.51
CA TRP A 232 -8.69 -6.92 -18.53
C TRP A 232 -7.28 -6.79 -17.95
N ILE A 233 -7.09 -5.91 -16.96
CA ILE A 233 -5.77 -5.73 -16.33
C ILE A 233 -5.29 -7.02 -15.66
N ARG A 234 -6.20 -7.79 -15.05
CA ARG A 234 -5.87 -9.06 -14.37
C ARG A 234 -5.68 -10.23 -15.32
N SER A 235 -6.52 -10.36 -16.35
CA SER A 235 -6.51 -11.54 -17.24
C SER A 235 -5.63 -11.38 -18.47
N GLU A 236 -5.39 -10.14 -18.91
CA GLU A 236 -4.63 -9.87 -20.13
C GLU A 236 -3.30 -9.18 -19.84
N PHE A 237 -3.33 -8.01 -19.18
CA PHE A 237 -2.12 -7.22 -19.02
C PHE A 237 -1.09 -7.91 -18.12
N PHE A 238 -1.40 -8.21 -16.88
CA PHE A 238 -0.42 -8.79 -15.98
C PHE A 238 0.11 -10.16 -16.41
N PRO A 239 -0.72 -11.11 -16.89
CA PRO A 239 -0.20 -12.40 -17.33
C PRO A 239 0.67 -12.35 -18.59
N HIS A 240 0.43 -11.39 -19.48
CA HIS A 240 1.04 -11.41 -20.83
C HIS A 240 2.09 -10.33 -21.06
N TYR A 241 2.19 -9.28 -20.22
CA TYR A 241 3.15 -8.18 -20.38
C TYR A 241 4.20 -8.16 -19.26
N THR A 242 4.57 -9.32 -18.76
CA THR A 242 5.47 -9.48 -17.62
C THR A 242 6.83 -8.79 -17.78
N GLU A 243 7.39 -8.79 -19.00
CA GLU A 243 8.65 -8.10 -19.32
C GLU A 243 8.50 -6.56 -19.23
N ALA A 244 7.30 -6.02 -19.48
CA ALA A 244 7.07 -4.60 -19.47
C ALA A 244 6.87 -4.06 -18.04
N HIS A 245 6.08 -4.76 -17.21
CA HIS A 245 5.74 -4.27 -15.87
C HIS A 245 6.66 -4.79 -14.76
N GLY A 246 7.29 -5.96 -14.92
CA GLY A 246 8.20 -6.54 -13.93
C GLY A 246 7.56 -6.89 -12.57
N CYS A 247 6.23 -6.79 -12.43
CA CYS A 247 5.55 -7.07 -11.17
C CYS A 247 5.52 -8.57 -10.86
N ARG A 248 5.69 -8.90 -9.58
CA ARG A 248 5.49 -10.24 -9.03
C ARG A 248 4.03 -10.49 -8.66
N ALA A 249 3.32 -9.46 -8.22
CA ALA A 249 1.90 -9.53 -7.87
C ALA A 249 1.24 -8.15 -7.92
N ALA A 250 -0.11 -8.15 -7.92
CA ALA A 250 -0.91 -6.96 -7.71
C ALA A 250 -1.92 -7.20 -6.57
N LEU A 251 -2.21 -6.16 -5.80
CA LEU A 251 -2.99 -6.22 -4.58
C LEU A 251 -4.28 -5.42 -4.70
N GLY A 252 -5.40 -6.07 -4.39
CA GLY A 252 -6.71 -5.44 -4.23
C GLY A 252 -7.00 -5.08 -2.78
N THR A 253 -8.28 -4.93 -2.46
CA THR A 253 -8.77 -4.73 -1.09
C THR A 253 -10.00 -5.59 -0.78
N GLU A 254 -10.20 -6.70 -1.49
CA GLU A 254 -11.19 -7.69 -1.06
C GLU A 254 -10.73 -8.26 0.28
N PRO A 255 -11.59 -8.26 1.33
CA PRO A 255 -11.21 -8.76 2.63
C PRO A 255 -10.91 -10.25 2.60
N GLY A 256 -9.79 -10.65 3.16
CA GLY A 256 -9.39 -12.06 3.27
C GLY A 256 -7.90 -12.23 3.45
N PRO A 257 -7.45 -13.37 4.00
CA PRO A 257 -6.04 -13.72 4.01
C PRO A 257 -5.59 -14.19 2.63
N VAL A 258 -4.30 -14.04 2.34
CA VAL A 258 -3.71 -14.64 1.15
C VAL A 258 -3.53 -16.14 1.37
N THR A 259 -4.02 -16.92 0.42
CA THR A 259 -3.89 -18.38 0.36
C THR A 259 -3.23 -18.80 -0.97
N THR A 260 -2.89 -20.06 -1.10
CA THR A 260 -2.33 -20.61 -2.35
C THR A 260 -3.30 -20.60 -3.53
N SER A 261 -4.60 -20.37 -3.28
CA SER A 261 -5.65 -20.30 -4.30
C SER A 261 -5.99 -18.88 -4.76
N CYS A 262 -5.40 -17.86 -4.13
CA CYS A 262 -5.66 -16.46 -4.49
C CYS A 262 -5.15 -16.12 -5.89
N ASP A 263 -5.88 -15.26 -6.59
CA ASP A 263 -5.41 -14.64 -7.83
C ASP A 263 -4.21 -13.75 -7.51
N ARG A 264 -3.04 -14.09 -8.07
CA ARG A 264 -1.79 -13.32 -7.89
C ARG A 264 -1.94 -11.86 -8.32
N TRP A 265 -2.83 -11.61 -9.26
CA TRP A 265 -3.07 -10.27 -9.80
C TRP A 265 -4.21 -9.53 -9.09
N ASN A 266 -4.69 -10.09 -7.97
CA ASN A 266 -5.66 -9.45 -7.08
C ASN A 266 -5.56 -10.04 -5.67
N LEU A 267 -4.38 -9.96 -5.05
CA LEU A 267 -4.20 -10.47 -3.69
C LEU A 267 -5.10 -9.70 -2.72
N PRO A 268 -5.82 -10.38 -1.82
CA PRO A 268 -6.71 -9.75 -0.87
C PRO A 268 -5.93 -8.97 0.20
N ARG A 269 -6.55 -7.91 0.73
CA ARG A 269 -6.03 -7.13 1.85
C ARG A 269 -7.18 -6.69 2.76
N TYR A 270 -6.90 -6.59 4.05
CA TYR A 270 -7.78 -5.92 5.01
C TYR A 270 -7.39 -4.45 5.14
N VAL A 271 -8.36 -3.54 5.19
CA VAL A 271 -8.15 -2.09 5.27
C VAL A 271 -8.63 -1.55 6.62
N CYS A 272 -7.73 -0.86 7.34
CA CYS A 272 -8.03 -0.21 8.60
C CYS A 272 -9.19 0.79 8.46
N GLY A 273 -10.04 0.88 9.48
CA GLY A 273 -11.21 1.75 9.47
C GLY A 273 -12.39 1.26 8.63
N ARG A 274 -12.16 0.35 7.67
CA ARG A 274 -13.21 -0.30 6.87
C ARG A 274 -13.52 -1.70 7.40
N ASP A 275 -12.50 -2.58 7.44
CA ASP A 275 -12.67 -4.00 7.75
C ASP A 275 -12.54 -4.29 9.24
N TRP A 276 -11.83 -3.45 9.97
CA TRP A 276 -11.78 -3.47 11.43
C TRP A 276 -11.69 -2.03 11.99
N LYS A 277 -12.25 -1.83 13.18
CA LYS A 277 -12.34 -0.54 13.89
C LYS A 277 -11.93 -0.64 15.35
N SER A 278 -11.39 -1.78 15.74
CA SER A 278 -10.87 -2.05 17.09
C SER A 278 -9.86 -3.20 17.04
N SER A 279 -8.96 -3.26 18.02
CA SER A 279 -8.00 -4.35 18.15
C SER A 279 -8.68 -5.73 18.30
N GLN A 280 -9.89 -5.79 18.86
CA GLN A 280 -10.65 -7.04 18.97
C GLN A 280 -11.18 -7.51 17.61
N GLU A 281 -11.65 -6.58 16.77
CA GLU A 281 -12.08 -6.91 15.41
C GLU A 281 -10.90 -7.35 14.56
N LEU A 282 -9.75 -6.69 14.68
CA LEU A 282 -8.53 -7.13 13.99
C LEU A 282 -8.17 -8.56 14.39
N LEU A 283 -8.15 -8.87 15.70
CA LEU A 283 -7.83 -10.23 16.15
C LEU A 283 -8.78 -11.26 15.56
N ALA A 284 -10.08 -10.97 15.57
CA ALA A 284 -11.09 -11.84 14.98
C ALA A 284 -10.89 -12.09 13.48
N LEU A 285 -10.41 -11.07 12.73
CA LEU A 285 -10.13 -11.18 11.29
C LEU A 285 -8.90 -12.05 11.01
N ILE A 286 -7.84 -11.92 11.81
CA ILE A 286 -6.58 -12.64 11.55
C ILE A 286 -6.58 -14.07 12.11
N ASP A 287 -7.56 -14.41 12.95
CA ASP A 287 -7.76 -15.75 13.52
C ASP A 287 -8.81 -16.58 12.74
N ALA A 288 -9.53 -15.95 11.78
CA ALA A 288 -10.55 -16.59 10.97
C ALA A 288 -9.94 -17.42 9.82
#